data_d95494f7817171d16681e99c8fcea57b
#
_entry.id   d95494f7817171d16681e99c8fcea57b
#
_cell.length_a   1.000
_cell.length_b   1.000
_cell.length_c   1.000
_cell.angle_alpha   90.00
_cell.angle_beta   90.00
_cell.angle_gamma   90.00
#
_symmetry.space_group_name_H-M   'P 1'
#
loop_
_entity.id
_entity.type
_entity.pdbx_description
1 polymer ?
#
loop_
_entity_poly.entity_id
_entity_poly.type
_entity_poly.pdbx_seq_one_letter_code
_entity_poly.pdbx_strand_id
1 'polypeptide(L)'
;MRYLILGAGPAGLTVANKLKQNEIKDFLVLEREESAGGLCRSVDVDGAPFDIGGGHFLDVRRPHVNEFLFQFMPEEEWDKYDRDSRIVVNGNTVNHPIEANIWQMKIEDQVEYLKSIAVAGCNIGTPMPESFVDWIYWKLGSKVAEDYMIPYNQKMFSKELNQLGTYWLEKLPNVSFEETLLSCLTKKAYGTQPGHAQFYYPKKYGYGELWLRMADAIKDNIEYNKSVKAIDFATKTITTADGNKYQAETIITTIPWMEFEEIIGMPEDIRESIKELKFSSIQTEYFPEKLDTPCQWIYYPDPNLPYHRILVRHNFCPNSKGYWTETNSERIGMEEPNDNFKYMNQYAYPLNTIRKPEIMRKLLAWSNEHEVIGLGRWGEHQHYNSDVTVDLALKIAEGLIK
;
A
#
# COMPACT_ATOMS: atom_id res chain seq x y z
N MET A 1 -23.95 13.18 -16.75
CA MET A 1 -22.56 13.09 -17.30
C MET A 1 -22.27 11.65 -17.68
N ARG A 2 -21.30 11.45 -18.57
CA ARG A 2 -20.91 10.10 -19.00
C ARG A 2 -20.16 9.34 -17.92
N TYR A 3 -19.15 9.97 -17.30
CA TYR A 3 -18.34 9.32 -16.26
C TYR A 3 -18.27 10.15 -14.98
N LEU A 4 -18.45 9.49 -13.85
CA LEU A 4 -18.22 10.03 -12.51
C LEU A 4 -17.17 9.19 -11.79
N ILE A 5 -16.09 9.83 -11.36
CA ILE A 5 -14.94 9.18 -10.71
C ILE A 5 -14.93 9.59 -9.25
N LEU A 6 -14.94 8.63 -8.35
CA LEU A 6 -14.93 8.85 -6.91
C LEU A 6 -13.53 8.64 -6.35
N GLY A 7 -12.90 9.75 -5.93
CA GLY A 7 -11.54 9.82 -5.40
C GLY A 7 -10.51 10.31 -6.42
N ALA A 8 -9.70 11.30 -6.01
CA ALA A 8 -8.58 11.85 -6.77
C ALA A 8 -7.23 11.29 -6.30
N GLY A 9 -7.17 10.01 -5.98
CA GLY A 9 -5.94 9.25 -5.78
C GLY A 9 -5.33 8.80 -7.12
N PRO A 10 -4.21 8.02 -7.09
CA PRO A 10 -3.55 7.52 -8.30
C PRO A 10 -4.48 6.87 -9.33
N ALA A 11 -5.44 6.05 -8.90
CA ALA A 11 -6.39 5.39 -9.79
C ALA A 11 -7.30 6.38 -10.51
N GLY A 12 -8.01 7.22 -9.76
CA GLY A 12 -8.98 8.17 -10.32
C GLY A 12 -8.32 9.21 -11.22
N LEU A 13 -7.17 9.76 -10.81
CA LEU A 13 -6.40 10.71 -11.62
C LEU A 13 -5.90 10.09 -12.93
N THR A 14 -5.50 8.82 -12.91
CA THR A 14 -5.05 8.11 -14.13
C THR A 14 -6.19 7.96 -15.12
N VAL A 15 -7.37 7.47 -14.67
CA VAL A 15 -8.55 7.36 -15.54
C VAL A 15 -8.93 8.72 -16.11
N ALA A 16 -9.07 9.74 -15.26
CA ALA A 16 -9.48 11.08 -15.67
C ALA A 16 -8.54 11.70 -16.72
N ASN A 17 -7.23 11.61 -16.49
CA ASN A 17 -6.25 12.13 -17.46
C ASN A 17 -6.28 11.35 -18.77
N LYS A 18 -6.46 10.02 -18.71
CA LYS A 18 -6.55 9.20 -19.92
C LYS A 18 -7.81 9.51 -20.73
N LEU A 19 -8.95 9.74 -20.07
CA LEU A 19 -10.17 10.23 -20.73
C LEU A 19 -9.93 11.58 -21.42
N LYS A 20 -9.33 12.55 -20.71
CA LYS A 20 -9.02 13.87 -21.26
C LYS A 20 -8.06 13.80 -22.46
N GLN A 21 -7.01 12.98 -22.39
CA GLN A 21 -6.06 12.77 -23.50
C GLN A 21 -6.72 12.19 -24.76
N ASN A 22 -7.87 11.53 -24.60
CA ASN A 22 -8.68 10.99 -25.71
C ASN A 22 -9.91 11.87 -26.02
N GLU A 23 -9.85 13.16 -25.68
CA GLU A 23 -10.86 14.18 -25.98
C GLU A 23 -12.25 13.94 -25.36
N ILE A 24 -12.37 13.01 -24.40
CA ILE A 24 -13.58 12.79 -23.63
C ILE A 24 -13.60 13.84 -22.52
N LYS A 25 -14.59 14.76 -22.58
CA LYS A 25 -14.72 15.89 -21.66
C LYS A 25 -15.87 15.73 -20.66
N ASP A 26 -16.80 14.83 -20.93
CA ASP A 26 -17.99 14.61 -20.10
C ASP A 26 -17.69 13.64 -18.95
N PHE A 27 -16.81 14.08 -18.06
CA PHE A 27 -16.50 13.41 -16.80
C PHE A 27 -16.27 14.39 -15.67
N LEU A 28 -16.41 13.91 -14.44
CA LEU A 28 -16.13 14.65 -13.20
C LEU A 28 -15.45 13.74 -12.18
N VAL A 29 -14.48 14.28 -11.46
CA VAL A 29 -13.83 13.64 -10.32
C VAL A 29 -14.31 14.30 -9.04
N LEU A 30 -14.77 13.51 -8.05
CA LEU A 30 -15.10 14.00 -6.70
C LEU A 30 -14.03 13.58 -5.71
N GLU A 31 -13.46 14.54 -4.98
CA GLU A 31 -12.46 14.30 -3.94
C GLU A 31 -12.94 14.86 -2.60
N ARG A 32 -12.83 14.07 -1.52
CA ARG A 32 -13.27 14.50 -0.18
C ARG A 32 -12.35 15.52 0.48
N GLU A 33 -11.06 15.46 0.15
CA GLU A 33 -10.03 16.33 0.71
C GLU A 33 -9.95 17.66 -0.08
N GLU A 34 -9.17 18.60 0.44
CA GLU A 34 -8.88 19.86 -0.25
C GLU A 34 -7.82 19.74 -1.37
N SER A 35 -7.14 18.58 -1.44
CA SER A 35 -6.10 18.30 -2.43
C SER A 35 -6.11 16.86 -2.92
N ALA A 36 -5.61 16.65 -4.14
CA ALA A 36 -5.50 15.35 -4.76
C ALA A 36 -4.29 14.53 -4.25
N GLY A 37 -4.24 13.24 -4.60
CA GLY A 37 -3.14 12.32 -4.35
C GLY A 37 -3.49 11.16 -3.41
N GLY A 38 -4.61 11.22 -2.68
CA GLY A 38 -5.03 10.16 -1.76
C GLY A 38 -3.93 9.82 -0.75
N LEU A 39 -3.54 8.55 -0.63
CA LEU A 39 -2.44 8.12 0.24
C LEU A 39 -1.05 8.58 -0.22
N CYS A 40 -0.91 9.03 -1.47
CA CYS A 40 0.37 9.48 -2.04
C CYS A 40 0.61 10.99 -1.85
N ARG A 41 -0.18 11.67 -1.01
CA ARG A 41 -0.01 13.10 -0.72
C ARG A 41 1.25 13.36 0.08
N SER A 42 1.85 14.54 -0.15
CA SER A 42 2.94 15.07 0.66
C SER A 42 2.57 16.44 1.21
N VAL A 43 3.10 16.77 2.38
CA VAL A 43 3.01 18.09 3.01
C VAL A 43 4.41 18.57 3.38
N ASP A 44 4.60 19.86 3.61
CA ASP A 44 5.86 20.37 4.15
C ASP A 44 5.90 20.13 5.66
N VAL A 45 6.96 19.49 6.14
CA VAL A 45 7.24 19.33 7.55
C VAL A 45 8.71 19.64 7.79
N ASP A 46 8.99 20.65 8.59
CA ASP A 46 10.35 21.08 8.93
C ASP A 46 11.19 21.46 7.68
N GLY A 47 10.53 22.17 6.76
CA GLY A 47 11.13 22.73 5.55
C GLY A 47 11.47 21.73 4.46
N ALA A 48 10.88 20.54 4.48
CA ALA A 48 11.03 19.54 3.43
C ALA A 48 9.78 18.66 3.27
N PRO A 49 9.59 17.99 2.12
CA PRO A 49 8.43 17.13 1.88
C PRO A 49 8.34 15.98 2.86
N PHE A 50 7.14 15.69 3.31
CA PHE A 50 6.78 14.54 4.15
C PHE A 50 5.60 13.81 3.52
N ASP A 51 5.77 12.53 3.17
CA ASP A 51 4.74 11.72 2.55
C ASP A 51 3.80 11.19 3.65
N ILE A 52 2.62 11.80 3.77
CA ILE A 52 1.68 11.53 4.87
C ILE A 52 1.11 10.12 4.88
N GLY A 53 1.08 9.46 3.73
CA GLY A 53 0.63 8.06 3.60
C GLY A 53 1.71 7.03 3.89
N GLY A 54 2.90 7.45 4.34
CA GLY A 54 4.06 6.58 4.53
C GLY A 54 4.92 6.47 3.27
N GLY A 55 5.81 5.48 3.22
CA GLY A 55 6.78 5.35 2.13
C GLY A 55 6.16 4.97 0.80
N HIS A 56 5.87 5.97 -0.02
CA HIS A 56 5.43 5.79 -1.40
C HIS A 56 6.53 6.21 -2.37
N PHE A 57 6.81 5.36 -3.35
CA PHE A 57 7.90 5.52 -4.31
C PHE A 57 7.46 4.99 -5.67
N LEU A 58 8.02 5.52 -6.76
CA LEU A 58 7.74 5.03 -8.09
C LEU A 58 8.64 3.83 -8.43
N ASP A 59 8.02 2.69 -8.72
CA ASP A 59 8.71 1.45 -9.10
C ASP A 59 9.28 1.56 -10.52
N VAL A 60 10.51 1.07 -10.72
CA VAL A 60 11.16 1.10 -12.04
C VAL A 60 10.70 -0.02 -12.99
N ARG A 61 10.01 -1.03 -12.49
CA ARG A 61 9.72 -2.29 -13.23
C ARG A 61 8.58 -2.21 -14.25
N ARG A 62 7.85 -1.09 -14.31
CA ARG A 62 6.76 -0.87 -15.27
C ARG A 62 7.05 0.33 -16.18
N PRO A 63 7.89 0.16 -17.23
CA PRO A 63 8.29 1.28 -18.08
C PRO A 63 7.10 2.04 -18.68
N HIS A 64 6.05 1.35 -19.14
CA HIS A 64 4.87 1.99 -19.72
C HIS A 64 4.08 2.84 -18.72
N VAL A 65 4.08 2.45 -17.43
CA VAL A 65 3.51 3.28 -16.35
C VAL A 65 4.37 4.51 -16.13
N ASN A 66 5.68 4.34 -16.06
CA ASN A 66 6.62 5.43 -15.88
C ASN A 66 6.55 6.43 -17.05
N GLU A 67 6.50 5.96 -18.30
CA GLU A 67 6.31 6.79 -19.49
C GLU A 67 5.02 7.64 -19.41
N PHE A 68 3.93 7.05 -18.93
CA PHE A 68 2.69 7.80 -18.71
C PHE A 68 2.85 8.86 -17.61
N LEU A 69 3.45 8.52 -16.48
CA LEU A 69 3.61 9.42 -15.34
C LEU A 69 4.63 10.54 -15.61
N PHE A 70 5.69 10.26 -16.35
CA PHE A 70 6.70 11.25 -16.73
C PHE A 70 6.19 12.33 -17.71
N GLN A 71 5.00 12.16 -18.29
CA GLN A 71 4.31 13.23 -19.02
C GLN A 71 3.87 14.39 -18.10
N PHE A 72 3.65 14.11 -16.82
CA PHE A 72 3.22 15.09 -15.82
C PHE A 72 4.38 15.60 -14.96
N MET A 73 5.34 14.74 -14.69
CA MET A 73 6.56 15.07 -13.96
C MET A 73 7.75 14.37 -14.63
N PRO A 74 8.50 15.12 -15.50
CA PRO A 74 9.59 14.57 -16.31
C PRO A 74 10.64 13.78 -15.53
N GLU A 75 11.22 12.75 -16.15
CA GLU A 75 12.18 11.85 -15.51
C GLU A 75 13.38 12.58 -14.90
N GLU A 76 13.78 13.73 -15.50
CA GLU A 76 14.88 14.57 -15.03
C GLU A 76 14.63 15.16 -13.64
N GLU A 77 13.38 15.21 -13.19
CA GLU A 77 13.01 15.68 -11.85
C GLU A 77 13.09 14.59 -10.78
N TRP A 78 13.49 13.37 -11.14
CA TRP A 78 13.58 12.22 -10.24
C TRP A 78 15.03 11.79 -10.04
N ASP A 79 15.33 11.32 -8.82
CA ASP A 79 16.52 10.53 -8.53
C ASP A 79 16.15 9.05 -8.46
N LYS A 80 17.08 8.21 -8.90
CA LYS A 80 16.95 6.76 -8.84
C LYS A 80 17.80 6.22 -7.72
N TYR A 81 17.20 5.42 -6.85
CA TYR A 81 17.85 4.85 -5.66
C TYR A 81 17.86 3.33 -5.74
N ASP A 82 18.96 2.74 -5.29
CA ASP A 82 19.00 1.35 -4.86
C ASP A 82 18.43 1.26 -3.44
N ARG A 83 17.51 0.32 -3.23
CA ARG A 83 16.85 0.17 -1.95
C ARG A 83 17.75 -0.51 -0.92
N ASP A 84 18.05 0.18 0.17
CA ASP A 84 18.62 -0.39 1.39
C ASP A 84 17.55 -0.48 2.47
N SER A 85 17.12 -1.70 2.80
CA SER A 85 16.13 -1.97 3.83
C SER A 85 16.68 -2.97 4.84
N ARG A 86 16.51 -2.70 6.13
CA ARG A 86 17.07 -3.53 7.21
C ARG A 86 16.03 -3.96 8.21
N ILE A 87 16.29 -5.08 8.86
CA ILE A 87 15.49 -5.67 9.92
C ILE A 87 16.32 -5.68 11.19
N VAL A 88 15.79 -5.13 12.27
CA VAL A 88 16.39 -5.19 13.61
C VAL A 88 15.69 -6.25 14.42
N VAL A 89 16.33 -7.39 14.66
CA VAL A 89 15.73 -8.56 15.31
C VAL A 89 16.73 -9.22 16.27
N ASN A 90 16.34 -9.43 17.52
CA ASN A 90 17.15 -10.11 18.56
C ASN A 90 18.59 -9.57 18.65
N GLY A 91 18.75 -8.25 18.60
CA GLY A 91 20.06 -7.60 18.67
C GLY A 91 20.93 -7.77 17.42
N ASN A 92 20.39 -8.31 16.33
CA ASN A 92 21.01 -8.34 15.01
C ASN A 92 20.39 -7.26 14.11
N THR A 93 21.18 -6.75 13.17
CA THR A 93 20.69 -5.91 12.06
C THR A 93 21.05 -6.62 10.76
N VAL A 94 20.03 -7.02 10.01
CA VAL A 94 20.19 -7.77 8.75
C VAL A 94 19.47 -7.09 7.62
N ASN A 95 19.93 -7.30 6.39
CA ASN A 95 19.23 -6.81 5.21
C ASN A 95 17.90 -7.56 5.01
N HIS A 96 16.94 -6.89 4.39
CA HIS A 96 15.71 -7.51 3.96
C HIS A 96 15.88 -8.19 2.59
N PRO A 97 15.33 -9.39 2.35
CA PRO A 97 14.57 -10.22 3.27
C PRO A 97 15.46 -11.03 4.24
N ILE A 98 14.90 -11.37 5.40
CA ILE A 98 15.65 -12.04 6.46
C ILE A 98 16.21 -13.39 6.00
N GLU A 99 15.44 -14.18 5.25
CA GLU A 99 15.78 -15.52 4.80
C GLU A 99 17.03 -15.55 3.91
N ALA A 100 17.21 -14.52 3.10
CA ALA A 100 18.40 -14.38 2.25
C ALA A 100 19.62 -13.80 3.01
N ASN A 101 19.44 -13.28 4.23
CA ASN A 101 20.42 -12.47 4.93
C ASN A 101 20.75 -12.96 6.36
N ILE A 102 20.32 -14.15 6.75
CA ILE A 102 20.64 -14.78 8.05
C ILE A 102 22.15 -14.82 8.29
N TRP A 103 22.96 -14.93 7.24
CA TRP A 103 24.43 -14.91 7.31
C TRP A 103 25.02 -13.64 7.95
N GLN A 104 24.26 -12.57 8.09
CA GLN A 104 24.67 -11.33 8.76
C GLN A 104 24.46 -11.37 10.29
N MET A 105 23.77 -12.39 10.80
CA MET A 105 23.57 -12.59 12.22
C MET A 105 24.80 -13.18 12.90
N LYS A 106 24.80 -13.19 14.23
CA LYS A 106 25.77 -13.94 15.02
C LYS A 106 25.67 -15.45 14.67
N ILE A 107 26.80 -16.16 14.74
CA ILE A 107 26.86 -17.57 14.30
C ILE A 107 25.86 -18.45 15.07
N GLU A 108 25.73 -18.22 16.36
CA GLU A 108 24.80 -18.95 17.22
C GLU A 108 23.35 -18.78 16.74
N ASP A 109 22.97 -17.55 16.40
CA ASP A 109 21.66 -17.26 15.86
C ASP A 109 21.45 -17.90 14.46
N GLN A 110 22.48 -17.85 13.58
CA GLN A 110 22.42 -18.50 12.26
C GLN A 110 22.07 -20.00 12.40
N VAL A 111 22.69 -20.70 13.36
CA VAL A 111 22.43 -22.13 13.60
C VAL A 111 20.97 -22.38 13.98
N GLU A 112 20.43 -21.57 14.90
CA GLU A 112 19.03 -21.73 15.35
C GLU A 112 18.02 -21.42 14.24
N TYR A 113 18.28 -20.37 13.44
CA TYR A 113 17.42 -20.03 12.30
C TYR A 113 17.48 -21.11 11.21
N LEU A 114 18.66 -21.58 10.82
CA LEU A 114 18.85 -22.63 9.83
C LEU A 114 18.18 -23.95 10.25
N LYS A 115 18.33 -24.34 11.51
CA LYS A 115 17.69 -25.52 12.08
C LYS A 115 16.17 -25.41 11.97
N SER A 116 15.60 -24.25 12.31
CA SER A 116 14.17 -24.00 12.25
C SER A 116 13.63 -24.06 10.81
N ILE A 117 14.32 -23.46 9.86
CA ILE A 117 13.93 -23.49 8.44
C ILE A 117 14.08 -24.89 7.85
N ALA A 118 15.11 -25.65 8.24
CA ALA A 118 15.29 -27.04 7.81
C ALA A 118 14.13 -27.94 8.26
N VAL A 119 13.60 -27.73 9.48
CA VAL A 119 12.41 -28.45 9.96
C VAL A 119 11.18 -28.08 9.14
N ALA A 120 11.00 -26.80 8.82
CA ALA A 120 9.92 -26.35 7.93
C ALA A 120 10.04 -26.97 6.52
N GLY A 121 11.26 -27.15 6.00
CA GLY A 121 11.51 -27.84 4.72
C GLY A 121 10.95 -29.26 4.66
N CYS A 122 10.72 -29.90 5.78
CA CYS A 122 10.05 -31.21 5.85
C CYS A 122 8.55 -31.17 5.46
N ASN A 123 7.98 -29.99 5.28
CA ASN A 123 6.61 -29.80 4.80
C ASN A 123 6.51 -29.86 3.26
N ILE A 124 7.62 -30.06 2.54
CA ILE A 124 7.64 -30.25 1.08
C ILE A 124 6.70 -31.39 0.70
N GLY A 125 5.77 -31.11 -0.23
CA GLY A 125 4.76 -32.06 -0.68
C GLY A 125 3.48 -32.12 0.17
N THR A 126 3.41 -31.38 1.28
CA THR A 126 2.17 -31.20 2.03
C THR A 126 1.36 -30.02 1.46
N PRO A 127 0.01 -30.02 1.57
CA PRO A 127 -0.80 -28.90 1.12
C PRO A 127 -0.41 -27.60 1.84
N MET A 128 -0.39 -26.49 1.07
CA MET A 128 -0.15 -25.18 1.64
C MET A 128 -1.31 -24.76 2.55
N PRO A 129 -1.04 -24.29 3.79
CA PRO A 129 -2.07 -23.84 4.70
C PRO A 129 -2.87 -22.65 4.13
N GLU A 130 -4.15 -22.55 4.47
CA GLU A 130 -5.02 -21.46 4.08
C GLU A 130 -4.80 -20.20 4.94
N SER A 131 -4.48 -20.40 6.24
CA SER A 131 -4.18 -19.34 7.19
C SER A 131 -2.75 -18.81 7.00
N PHE A 132 -2.59 -17.48 7.00
CA PHE A 132 -1.29 -16.83 6.88
C PHE A 132 -0.34 -17.20 8.02
N VAL A 133 -0.83 -17.30 9.26
CA VAL A 133 -0.01 -17.68 10.42
C VAL A 133 0.53 -19.11 10.26
N ASP A 134 -0.34 -20.06 9.89
CA ASP A 134 0.06 -21.45 9.69
C ASP A 134 1.05 -21.57 8.52
N TRP A 135 0.86 -20.77 7.46
CA TRP A 135 1.79 -20.71 6.36
C TRP A 135 3.17 -20.18 6.78
N ILE A 136 3.25 -19.18 7.67
CA ILE A 136 4.52 -18.66 8.17
C ILE A 136 5.31 -19.79 8.85
N TYR A 137 4.69 -20.55 9.74
CA TYR A 137 5.32 -21.71 10.38
C TYR A 137 5.68 -22.80 9.38
N TRP A 138 4.77 -23.11 8.47
CA TRP A 138 4.94 -24.14 7.44
C TRP A 138 6.10 -23.83 6.49
N LYS A 139 6.27 -22.57 6.09
CA LYS A 139 7.27 -22.14 5.11
C LYS A 139 8.60 -21.75 5.74
N LEU A 140 8.59 -21.03 6.86
CA LEU A 140 9.76 -20.33 7.40
C LEU A 140 10.26 -20.93 8.73
N GLY A 141 9.47 -21.83 9.33
CA GLY A 141 9.78 -22.42 10.63
C GLY A 141 9.52 -21.48 11.80
N SER A 142 9.57 -22.06 13.03
CA SER A 142 9.19 -21.35 14.25
C SER A 142 10.07 -20.12 14.53
N LYS A 143 11.37 -20.21 14.29
CA LYS A 143 12.30 -19.13 14.66
C LYS A 143 12.05 -17.85 13.86
N VAL A 144 11.92 -17.94 12.53
CA VAL A 144 11.57 -16.78 11.68
C VAL A 144 10.14 -16.32 11.97
N ALA A 145 9.23 -17.26 12.22
CA ALA A 145 7.84 -16.98 12.55
C ALA A 145 7.73 -16.12 13.82
N GLU A 146 8.32 -16.56 14.91
CA GLU A 146 8.15 -15.96 16.25
C GLU A 146 8.99 -14.72 16.46
N ASP A 147 10.20 -14.68 15.90
CA ASP A 147 11.10 -13.54 16.08
C ASP A 147 10.79 -12.36 15.14
N TYR A 148 10.25 -12.65 13.95
CA TYR A 148 10.08 -11.62 12.92
C TYR A 148 8.69 -11.57 12.29
N MET A 149 8.26 -12.63 11.59
CA MET A 149 7.12 -12.52 10.68
C MET A 149 5.80 -12.27 11.42
N ILE A 150 5.54 -12.99 12.51
CA ILE A 150 4.30 -12.81 13.27
C ILE A 150 4.29 -11.45 13.96
N PRO A 151 5.27 -11.09 14.83
CA PRO A 151 5.22 -9.82 15.55
C PRO A 151 5.26 -8.60 14.60
N TYR A 152 6.00 -8.67 13.49
CA TYR A 152 6.04 -7.59 12.50
C TYR A 152 4.67 -7.40 11.82
N ASN A 153 4.06 -8.48 11.33
CA ASN A 153 2.77 -8.40 10.64
C ASN A 153 1.61 -8.06 11.60
N GLN A 154 1.69 -8.45 12.88
CA GLN A 154 0.74 -8.01 13.90
C GLN A 154 0.80 -6.49 14.13
N LYS A 155 1.97 -5.88 14.00
CA LYS A 155 2.15 -4.44 14.11
C LYS A 155 1.68 -3.70 12.85
N MET A 156 1.80 -4.31 11.67
CA MET A 156 1.45 -3.68 10.40
C MET A 156 -0.04 -3.86 10.05
N PHE A 157 -0.57 -5.08 10.18
CA PHE A 157 -1.92 -5.41 9.73
C PHE A 157 -2.95 -5.44 10.87
N SER A 158 -2.84 -6.40 11.78
CA SER A 158 -3.79 -6.61 12.87
C SER A 158 -3.23 -7.61 13.87
N LYS A 159 -3.67 -7.53 15.13
CA LYS A 159 -3.38 -8.54 16.15
C LYS A 159 -3.92 -9.93 15.76
N GLU A 160 -4.96 -9.99 14.94
CA GLU A 160 -5.65 -11.23 14.55
C GLU A 160 -5.16 -11.75 13.17
N LEU A 161 -3.86 -12.04 13.04
CA LEU A 161 -3.27 -12.52 11.79
C LEU A 161 -3.84 -13.84 11.27
N ASN A 162 -4.42 -14.68 12.12
CA ASN A 162 -5.04 -15.94 11.74
C ASN A 162 -6.27 -15.78 10.83
N GLN A 163 -6.85 -14.57 10.76
CA GLN A 163 -7.92 -14.24 9.82
C GLN A 163 -7.41 -13.96 8.40
N LEU A 164 -6.10 -13.77 8.23
CA LEU A 164 -5.50 -13.51 6.92
C LEU A 164 -5.31 -14.82 6.15
N GLY A 165 -5.63 -14.77 4.85
CA GLY A 165 -5.40 -15.88 3.91
C GLY A 165 -4.02 -15.84 3.26
N THR A 166 -3.77 -16.82 2.39
CA THR A 166 -2.47 -17.03 1.72
C THR A 166 -2.46 -16.68 0.23
N TYR A 167 -3.58 -16.33 -0.36
CA TYR A 167 -3.74 -16.05 -1.79
C TYR A 167 -2.99 -14.82 -2.32
N TRP A 168 -2.37 -14.02 -1.45
CA TRP A 168 -1.63 -12.78 -1.78
C TRP A 168 -0.10 -12.91 -1.63
N LEU A 169 0.39 -14.09 -1.29
CA LEU A 169 1.79 -14.34 -0.90
C LEU A 169 2.81 -14.17 -2.03
N GLU A 170 2.38 -14.10 -3.28
CA GLU A 170 3.25 -13.82 -4.44
C GLU A 170 4.07 -12.53 -4.31
N LYS A 171 3.63 -11.63 -3.42
CA LYS A 171 4.34 -10.38 -3.12
C LYS A 171 5.49 -10.55 -2.13
N LEU A 172 5.52 -11.66 -1.38
CA LEU A 172 6.57 -11.93 -0.41
C LEU A 172 7.79 -12.53 -1.08
N PRO A 173 8.99 -12.27 -0.52
CA PRO A 173 10.19 -12.96 -0.96
C PRO A 173 10.02 -14.48 -0.88
N ASN A 174 10.58 -15.19 -1.83
CA ASN A 174 10.58 -16.65 -1.84
C ASN A 174 12.03 -17.14 -1.87
N VAL A 175 12.51 -17.61 -0.72
CA VAL A 175 13.85 -18.15 -0.53
C VAL A 175 13.72 -19.58 0.00
N SER A 176 14.42 -20.53 -0.61
CA SER A 176 14.44 -21.92 -0.18
C SER A 176 15.42 -22.11 0.98
N PHE A 177 15.33 -23.27 1.66
CA PHE A 177 16.31 -23.66 2.68
C PHE A 177 17.74 -23.74 2.10
N GLU A 178 17.87 -24.35 0.90
CA GLU A 178 19.16 -24.46 0.21
C GLU A 178 19.78 -23.09 -0.10
N GLU A 179 18.98 -22.13 -0.56
CA GLU A 179 19.42 -20.76 -0.82
C GLU A 179 19.83 -20.06 0.49
N THR A 180 19.07 -20.24 1.57
CA THR A 180 19.39 -19.71 2.90
C THR A 180 20.71 -20.31 3.42
N LEU A 181 20.88 -21.62 3.31
CA LEU A 181 22.10 -22.32 3.70
C LEU A 181 23.30 -21.83 2.86
N LEU A 182 23.12 -21.74 1.54
CA LEU A 182 24.15 -21.23 0.63
C LEU A 182 24.51 -19.78 0.95
N SER A 183 23.55 -18.94 1.33
CA SER A 183 23.79 -17.59 1.82
C SER A 183 24.73 -17.57 3.03
N CYS A 184 24.46 -18.42 4.01
CA CYS A 184 25.30 -18.50 5.22
C CYS A 184 26.72 -19.01 4.93
N LEU A 185 26.87 -19.98 4.02
CA LEU A 185 28.18 -20.56 3.67
C LEU A 185 29.03 -19.59 2.84
N THR A 186 28.42 -18.80 1.97
CA THR A 186 29.12 -17.92 1.03
C THR A 186 29.10 -16.44 1.43
N LYS A 187 28.33 -16.08 2.47
CA LYS A 187 28.12 -14.70 2.95
C LYS A 187 27.59 -13.77 1.85
N LYS A 188 26.62 -14.27 1.09
CA LYS A 188 25.92 -13.55 0.01
C LYS A 188 24.42 -13.87 0.05
N ALA A 189 23.58 -12.90 -0.32
CA ALA A 189 22.15 -13.14 -0.48
C ALA A 189 21.87 -13.98 -1.73
N TYR A 190 20.96 -14.95 -1.59
CA TYR A 190 20.42 -15.78 -2.67
C TYR A 190 18.90 -15.77 -2.62
N GLY A 191 18.25 -16.29 -3.67
CA GLY A 191 16.82 -16.35 -3.80
C GLY A 191 16.20 -15.09 -4.40
N THR A 192 14.89 -15.14 -4.59
CA THR A 192 14.13 -14.04 -5.18
C THR A 192 14.11 -12.85 -4.23
N GLN A 193 14.74 -11.76 -4.66
CA GLN A 193 14.76 -10.51 -3.92
C GLN A 193 13.43 -9.77 -4.03
N PRO A 194 13.10 -8.87 -3.09
CA PRO A 194 11.88 -8.06 -3.16
C PRO A 194 11.79 -7.27 -4.45
N GLY A 195 10.59 -7.19 -5.00
CA GLY A 195 10.34 -6.56 -6.29
C GLY A 195 10.65 -5.06 -6.38
N HIS A 196 11.00 -4.38 -5.30
CA HIS A 196 11.33 -2.96 -5.25
C HIS A 196 12.82 -2.73 -4.95
N ALA A 197 13.70 -3.46 -5.64
CA ALA A 197 15.14 -3.29 -5.47
C ALA A 197 15.63 -1.89 -5.90
N GLN A 198 14.93 -1.25 -6.84
CA GLN A 198 15.19 0.12 -7.27
C GLN A 198 13.89 0.92 -7.32
N PHE A 199 13.99 2.21 -7.07
CA PHE A 199 12.84 3.12 -7.13
C PHE A 199 13.26 4.53 -7.52
N TYR A 200 12.30 5.32 -8.03
CA TYR A 200 12.44 6.75 -8.22
C TYR A 200 11.81 7.53 -7.06
N TYR A 201 12.46 8.61 -6.65
CA TYR A 201 11.90 9.61 -5.74
C TYR A 201 12.18 11.03 -6.28
N PRO A 202 11.25 12.01 -6.11
CA PRO A 202 11.45 13.37 -6.63
C PRO A 202 12.67 14.07 -6.03
N LYS A 203 13.48 14.74 -6.86
CA LYS A 203 14.67 15.47 -6.43
C LYS A 203 14.37 16.66 -5.50
N LYS A 204 13.23 17.28 -5.67
CA LYS A 204 12.91 18.57 -5.04
C LYS A 204 11.63 18.53 -4.22
N TYR A 205 10.68 17.72 -4.65
CA TYR A 205 9.34 17.64 -4.07
C TYR A 205 9.14 16.30 -3.37
N GLY A 206 8.06 16.15 -2.59
CA GLY A 206 7.58 14.86 -2.15
C GLY A 206 6.86 14.09 -3.27
N TYR A 207 6.57 12.84 -3.02
CA TYR A 207 5.88 11.98 -3.99
C TYR A 207 4.49 12.51 -4.40
N GLY A 208 3.88 13.34 -3.54
CA GLY A 208 2.59 13.99 -3.78
C GLY A 208 2.57 14.94 -4.97
N GLU A 209 3.70 15.55 -5.33
CA GLU A 209 3.79 16.53 -6.43
C GLU A 209 3.30 15.98 -7.77
N LEU A 210 3.67 14.74 -8.10
CA LEU A 210 3.20 14.08 -9.32
C LEU A 210 1.67 14.10 -9.43
N TRP A 211 1.00 13.77 -8.34
CA TRP A 211 -0.46 13.67 -8.30
C TRP A 211 -1.14 15.04 -8.33
N LEU A 212 -0.51 16.05 -7.76
CA LEU A 212 -0.97 17.44 -7.87
C LEU A 212 -0.90 17.95 -9.33
N ARG A 213 0.18 17.64 -10.05
CA ARG A 213 0.30 17.99 -11.47
C ARG A 213 -0.70 17.24 -12.34
N MET A 214 -0.97 15.97 -12.03
CA MET A 214 -2.03 15.20 -12.70
C MET A 214 -3.41 15.79 -12.44
N ALA A 215 -3.67 16.30 -11.25
CA ALA A 215 -4.94 16.97 -10.91
C ALA A 215 -5.06 18.33 -11.59
N ASP A 216 -3.98 19.13 -11.65
CA ASP A 216 -3.99 20.42 -12.38
C ASP A 216 -4.28 20.22 -13.87
N ALA A 217 -3.78 19.14 -14.46
CA ALA A 217 -4.07 18.80 -15.85
C ALA A 217 -5.58 18.58 -16.12
N ILE A 218 -6.40 18.29 -15.11
CA ILE A 218 -7.86 18.10 -15.20
C ILE A 218 -8.64 19.06 -14.30
N LYS A 219 -8.08 20.19 -13.90
CA LYS A 219 -8.64 21.11 -12.89
C LYS A 219 -10.09 21.54 -13.15
N ASP A 220 -10.51 21.59 -14.40
CA ASP A 220 -11.89 21.97 -14.78
C ASP A 220 -12.89 20.81 -14.60
N ASN A 221 -12.40 19.60 -14.31
CA ASN A 221 -13.18 18.38 -14.18
C ASN A 221 -12.98 17.71 -12.80
N ILE A 222 -12.59 18.45 -11.78
CA ILE A 222 -12.40 17.95 -10.42
C ILE A 222 -13.07 18.88 -9.40
N GLU A 223 -13.81 18.32 -8.47
CA GLU A 223 -14.40 19.02 -7.33
C GLU A 223 -13.83 18.46 -6.02
N TYR A 224 -13.28 19.35 -5.21
CA TYR A 224 -12.73 19.04 -3.87
C TYR A 224 -13.76 19.26 -2.77
N ASN A 225 -13.49 18.76 -1.56
CA ASN A 225 -14.37 18.82 -0.40
C ASN A 225 -15.74 18.16 -0.66
N LYS A 226 -15.74 17.11 -1.50
CA LYS A 226 -16.94 16.33 -1.91
C LYS A 226 -16.85 14.91 -1.33
N SER A 227 -17.12 14.80 -0.02
CA SER A 227 -17.18 13.50 0.65
C SER A 227 -18.43 12.74 0.20
N VAL A 228 -18.26 11.62 -0.47
CA VAL A 228 -19.34 10.74 -0.90
C VAL A 228 -19.94 10.01 0.31
N LYS A 229 -21.28 9.94 0.37
CA LYS A 229 -22.04 9.30 1.45
C LYS A 229 -22.96 8.19 0.98
N ALA A 230 -23.60 8.37 -0.17
CA ALA A 230 -24.57 7.40 -0.66
C ALA A 230 -24.40 7.14 -2.15
N ILE A 231 -24.77 5.92 -2.54
CA ILE A 231 -24.91 5.51 -3.93
C ILE A 231 -26.29 4.86 -4.15
N ASP A 232 -26.98 5.29 -5.19
CA ASP A 232 -28.18 4.66 -5.71
C ASP A 232 -27.86 4.00 -7.05
N PHE A 233 -27.85 2.68 -7.07
CA PHE A 233 -27.54 1.88 -8.26
C PHE A 233 -28.63 1.93 -9.34
N ALA A 234 -29.89 2.11 -8.94
CA ALA A 234 -30.98 2.15 -9.90
C ALA A 234 -30.97 3.43 -10.74
N THR A 235 -30.63 4.55 -10.11
CA THR A 235 -30.54 5.86 -10.77
C THR A 235 -29.13 6.26 -11.14
N LYS A 236 -28.10 5.50 -10.73
CA LYS A 236 -26.67 5.81 -10.83
C LYS A 236 -26.37 7.21 -10.28
N THR A 237 -26.88 7.46 -9.08
CA THR A 237 -26.74 8.75 -8.40
C THR A 237 -25.86 8.63 -7.17
N ILE A 238 -24.87 9.52 -7.08
CA ILE A 238 -24.02 9.71 -5.89
C ILE A 238 -24.55 10.89 -5.10
N THR A 239 -24.66 10.74 -3.78
CA THR A 239 -24.97 11.84 -2.86
C THR A 239 -23.74 12.13 -1.98
N THR A 240 -23.35 13.38 -1.90
CA THR A 240 -22.23 13.85 -1.06
C THR A 240 -22.71 14.40 0.29
N ALA A 241 -21.81 14.56 1.25
CA ALA A 241 -22.13 15.01 2.61
C ALA A 241 -22.76 16.41 2.67
N ASP A 242 -22.50 17.27 1.69
CA ASP A 242 -23.14 18.59 1.53
C ASP A 242 -24.51 18.53 0.86
N GLY A 243 -25.03 17.31 0.58
CA GLY A 243 -26.35 17.08 0.00
C GLY A 243 -26.41 17.21 -1.53
N ASN A 244 -25.31 17.47 -2.21
CA ASN A 244 -25.29 17.53 -3.67
C ASN A 244 -25.47 16.12 -4.25
N LYS A 245 -26.11 16.07 -5.44
CA LYS A 245 -26.36 14.84 -6.16
C LYS A 245 -25.76 14.89 -7.55
N TYR A 246 -25.04 13.82 -7.90
CA TYR A 246 -24.35 13.65 -9.17
C TYR A 246 -24.83 12.38 -9.84
N GLN A 247 -25.29 12.47 -11.09
CA GLN A 247 -25.75 11.32 -11.86
C GLN A 247 -24.85 11.09 -13.08
N ALA A 248 -24.48 9.82 -13.33
CA ALA A 248 -23.63 9.44 -14.45
C ALA A 248 -24.10 8.16 -15.13
N GLU A 249 -23.67 7.94 -16.36
CA GLU A 249 -23.90 6.67 -17.07
C GLU A 249 -23.03 5.55 -16.47
N THR A 250 -21.76 5.88 -16.16
CA THR A 250 -20.80 4.97 -15.50
C THR A 250 -20.17 5.66 -14.32
N ILE A 251 -20.07 4.95 -13.21
CA ILE A 251 -19.38 5.41 -11.99
C ILE A 251 -18.10 4.57 -11.81
N ILE A 252 -16.97 5.23 -11.61
CA ILE A 252 -15.69 4.57 -11.26
C ILE A 252 -15.41 4.88 -9.80
N THR A 253 -15.54 3.89 -8.92
CA THR A 253 -15.24 4.09 -7.50
C THR A 253 -13.82 3.64 -7.17
N THR A 254 -13.02 4.57 -6.65
CA THR A 254 -11.68 4.30 -6.12
C THR A 254 -11.60 4.49 -4.61
N ILE A 255 -12.74 4.76 -3.97
CA ILE A 255 -12.89 4.91 -2.52
C ILE A 255 -13.28 3.58 -1.86
N PRO A 256 -13.08 3.42 -0.54
CA PRO A 256 -13.49 2.21 0.16
C PRO A 256 -15.00 1.99 0.12
N TRP A 257 -15.46 0.76 -0.18
CA TRP A 257 -16.87 0.42 -0.19
C TRP A 257 -17.57 0.66 1.16
N MET A 258 -16.86 0.57 2.26
CA MET A 258 -17.35 0.83 3.60
C MET A 258 -17.52 2.33 3.93
N GLU A 259 -17.09 3.24 3.05
CA GLU A 259 -17.34 4.70 3.17
C GLU A 259 -18.77 5.08 2.77
N PHE A 260 -19.46 4.24 1.99
CA PHE A 260 -20.85 4.49 1.67
C PHE A 260 -21.70 4.22 2.89
N GLU A 261 -22.27 5.28 3.49
CA GLU A 261 -23.22 5.18 4.61
C GLU A 261 -24.55 4.56 4.15
N GLU A 262 -24.93 4.80 2.89
CA GLU A 262 -26.13 4.26 2.28
C GLU A 262 -25.83 3.70 0.87
N ILE A 263 -26.25 2.45 0.63
CA ILE A 263 -26.15 1.76 -0.65
C ILE A 263 -27.54 1.29 -1.05
N ILE A 264 -28.14 1.99 -2.01
CA ILE A 264 -29.53 1.74 -2.47
C ILE A 264 -29.50 0.86 -3.71
N GLY A 265 -30.39 -0.13 -3.76
CA GLY A 265 -30.56 -1.01 -4.92
C GLY A 265 -29.61 -2.23 -4.96
N MET A 266 -28.68 -2.35 -4.01
CA MET A 266 -27.79 -3.52 -3.90
C MET A 266 -28.49 -4.67 -3.13
N PRO A 267 -28.34 -5.94 -3.56
CA PRO A 267 -28.79 -7.10 -2.81
C PRO A 267 -28.26 -7.11 -1.38
N GLU A 268 -29.10 -7.51 -0.43
CA GLU A 268 -28.79 -7.42 0.99
C GLU A 268 -27.58 -8.28 1.39
N ASP A 269 -27.47 -9.48 0.82
CA ASP A 269 -26.35 -10.40 1.09
C ASP A 269 -25.00 -9.79 0.64
N ILE A 270 -24.96 -9.08 -0.49
CA ILE A 270 -23.76 -8.38 -0.95
C ILE A 270 -23.46 -7.19 -0.03
N ARG A 271 -24.49 -6.37 0.27
CA ARG A 271 -24.34 -5.20 1.14
C ARG A 271 -23.85 -5.58 2.54
N GLU A 272 -24.40 -6.62 3.14
CA GLU A 272 -23.94 -7.09 4.45
C GLU A 272 -22.50 -7.64 4.40
N SER A 273 -22.10 -8.30 3.30
CA SER A 273 -20.75 -8.80 3.15
C SER A 273 -19.68 -7.70 3.10
N ILE A 274 -20.02 -6.46 2.68
CA ILE A 274 -19.09 -5.32 2.72
C ILE A 274 -18.62 -5.03 4.15
N LYS A 275 -19.45 -5.25 5.16
CA LYS A 275 -19.11 -5.04 6.58
C LYS A 275 -18.03 -6.02 7.09
N GLU A 276 -17.79 -7.12 6.37
CA GLU A 276 -16.77 -8.09 6.70
C GLU A 276 -15.39 -7.71 6.13
N LEU A 277 -15.33 -6.75 5.22
CA LEU A 277 -14.06 -6.22 4.71
C LEU A 277 -13.30 -5.51 5.83
N LYS A 278 -12.04 -5.89 6.01
CA LYS A 278 -11.18 -5.37 7.08
C LYS A 278 -10.06 -4.51 6.50
N PHE A 279 -9.60 -3.57 7.29
CA PHE A 279 -8.48 -2.69 6.96
C PHE A 279 -7.70 -2.34 8.22
N SER A 280 -6.46 -1.87 8.05
CA SER A 280 -5.70 -1.25 9.11
C SER A 280 -5.50 0.24 8.84
N SER A 281 -5.47 1.01 9.93
CA SER A 281 -5.17 2.44 9.95
C SER A 281 -3.75 2.64 10.44
N ILE A 282 -3.00 3.55 9.81
CA ILE A 282 -1.59 3.81 10.16
C ILE A 282 -1.40 5.29 10.43
N GLN A 283 -0.80 5.58 11.58
CA GLN A 283 -0.27 6.91 11.89
C GLN A 283 1.16 6.99 11.38
N THR A 284 1.47 8.03 10.63
CA THR A 284 2.85 8.46 10.36
C THR A 284 3.20 9.57 11.35
N GLU A 285 4.40 9.51 11.93
CA GLU A 285 4.89 10.50 12.89
C GLU A 285 6.32 10.90 12.55
N TYR A 286 6.58 12.21 12.46
CA TYR A 286 7.88 12.78 12.13
C TYR A 286 8.75 13.00 13.35
N PHE A 287 10.03 12.66 13.24
CA PHE A 287 11.08 12.89 14.24
C PHE A 287 12.23 13.66 13.58
N PRO A 288 12.67 14.80 14.17
CA PRO A 288 13.69 15.67 13.56
C PRO A 288 15.13 15.14 13.72
N GLU A 289 15.36 14.12 14.54
CA GLU A 289 16.68 13.59 14.83
C GLU A 289 17.29 12.90 13.62
N LYS A 290 18.60 13.04 13.47
CA LYS A 290 19.34 12.33 12.43
C LYS A 290 19.70 10.92 12.90
N LEU A 291 19.36 9.92 12.09
CA LEU A 291 19.83 8.55 12.28
C LEU A 291 21.13 8.34 11.49
N ASP A 292 22.16 7.83 12.16
CA ASP A 292 23.43 7.48 11.52
C ASP A 292 23.33 6.10 10.85
N THR A 293 22.71 6.08 9.69
CA THR A 293 22.49 4.88 8.89
C THR A 293 22.35 5.25 7.41
N PRO A 294 22.87 4.44 6.46
CA PRO A 294 22.66 4.67 5.04
C PRO A 294 21.31 4.14 4.51
N CYS A 295 20.61 3.31 5.27
CA CYS A 295 19.38 2.68 4.79
C CYS A 295 18.19 3.65 4.74
N GLN A 296 17.23 3.36 3.84
CA GLN A 296 15.99 4.11 3.73
C GLN A 296 14.88 3.55 4.62
N TRP A 297 14.86 2.23 4.86
CA TRP A 297 13.85 1.55 5.69
C TRP A 297 14.49 0.72 6.79
N ILE A 298 13.89 0.75 7.98
CA ILE A 298 14.24 -0.14 9.08
C ILE A 298 12.97 -0.77 9.63
N TYR A 299 12.92 -2.10 9.65
CA TYR A 299 11.78 -2.87 10.14
C TYR A 299 12.02 -3.35 11.57
N TYR A 300 11.02 -3.17 12.43
CA TYR A 300 11.08 -3.47 13.86
C TYR A 300 9.98 -4.46 14.28
N PRO A 301 10.28 -5.76 14.40
CA PRO A 301 9.34 -6.75 14.94
C PRO A 301 9.12 -6.62 16.44
N ASP A 302 10.04 -6.02 17.21
CA ASP A 302 9.97 -5.90 18.67
C ASP A 302 8.57 -5.43 19.12
N PRO A 303 7.82 -6.27 19.90
CA PRO A 303 6.48 -5.93 20.34
C PRO A 303 6.42 -4.77 21.35
N ASN A 304 7.54 -4.42 21.99
CA ASN A 304 7.62 -3.29 22.92
C ASN A 304 7.70 -1.93 22.21
N LEU A 305 8.05 -1.91 20.92
CA LEU A 305 8.03 -0.72 20.09
C LEU A 305 6.65 -0.59 19.41
N PRO A 306 6.00 0.58 19.42
CA PRO A 306 4.67 0.76 18.84
C PRO A 306 4.71 0.69 17.31
N TYR A 307 5.69 1.32 16.67
CA TYR A 307 5.86 1.37 15.22
C TYR A 307 6.39 0.04 14.65
N HIS A 308 6.00 -0.29 13.43
CA HIS A 308 6.51 -1.46 12.72
C HIS A 308 7.72 -1.14 11.83
N ARG A 309 7.88 0.12 11.42
CA ARG A 309 9.03 0.55 10.63
C ARG A 309 9.35 2.03 10.80
N ILE A 310 10.59 2.35 10.43
CA ILE A 310 11.10 3.71 10.28
C ILE A 310 11.47 3.93 8.82
N LEU A 311 11.19 5.13 8.30
CA LEU A 311 11.73 5.62 7.04
C LEU A 311 12.69 6.77 7.31
N VAL A 312 13.92 6.62 6.81
CA VAL A 312 15.00 7.57 7.05
C VAL A 312 15.02 8.61 5.93
N ARG A 313 14.30 9.70 6.16
CA ARG A 313 13.96 10.74 5.17
C ARG A 313 15.18 11.28 4.42
N HIS A 314 16.26 11.63 5.15
CA HIS A 314 17.45 12.24 4.55
C HIS A 314 18.25 11.32 3.62
N ASN A 315 17.93 10.01 3.57
CA ASN A 315 18.60 9.05 2.69
C ASN A 315 17.90 8.91 1.31
N PHE A 316 16.77 9.57 1.09
CA PHE A 316 16.09 9.58 -0.21
C PHE A 316 15.43 10.92 -0.56
N CYS A 317 15.27 11.83 0.39
CA CYS A 317 14.73 13.18 0.16
C CYS A 317 15.86 14.20 0.39
N PRO A 318 16.45 14.75 -0.69
CA PRO A 318 17.56 15.70 -0.57
C PRO A 318 17.18 16.94 0.24
N ASN A 319 18.16 17.45 1.01
CA ASN A 319 18.00 18.63 1.88
C ASN A 319 17.00 18.45 3.04
N SER A 320 16.52 17.23 3.28
CA SER A 320 15.70 16.91 4.42
C SER A 320 16.52 16.45 5.62
N LYS A 321 15.90 16.42 6.78
CA LYS A 321 16.44 15.82 8.00
C LYS A 321 15.38 14.94 8.66
N GLY A 322 15.78 14.19 9.64
CA GLY A 322 14.89 13.36 10.44
C GLY A 322 14.44 12.08 9.74
N TYR A 323 13.50 11.44 10.39
CA TYR A 323 12.88 10.21 9.93
C TYR A 323 11.39 10.22 10.30
N TRP A 324 10.62 9.28 9.81
CA TRP A 324 9.27 9.04 10.33
C TRP A 324 9.05 7.59 10.70
N THR A 325 8.15 7.39 11.65
CA THR A 325 7.67 6.09 12.05
C THR A 325 6.31 5.80 11.43
N GLU A 326 5.96 4.53 11.33
CA GLU A 326 4.63 4.08 10.95
C GLU A 326 4.07 3.16 12.04
N THR A 327 2.98 3.62 12.68
CA THR A 327 2.34 2.97 13.83
C THR A 327 0.89 2.63 13.49
N ASN A 328 0.50 1.36 13.68
CA ASN A 328 -0.90 0.95 13.54
C ASN A 328 -1.75 1.61 14.63
N SER A 329 -2.96 2.05 14.28
CA SER A 329 -3.88 2.70 15.20
C SER A 329 -4.20 1.89 16.48
N GLU A 330 -4.14 0.55 16.40
CA GLU A 330 -4.31 -0.34 17.56
C GLU A 330 -3.18 -0.26 18.59
N ARG A 331 -2.08 0.44 18.26
CA ARG A 331 -0.87 0.57 19.09
C ARG A 331 -0.54 2.01 19.47
N ILE A 332 -1.38 2.96 19.11
CA ILE A 332 -1.25 4.36 19.53
C ILE A 332 -1.46 4.45 21.04
N GLY A 333 -0.67 5.30 21.69
CA GLY A 333 -0.70 5.50 23.14
C GLY A 333 0.25 4.59 23.92
N MET A 334 1.07 3.78 23.24
CA MET A 334 2.20 3.09 23.87
C MET A 334 3.43 3.99 24.06
N GLU A 335 3.44 5.16 23.42
CA GLU A 335 4.51 6.16 23.51
C GLU A 335 4.10 7.30 24.45
N GLU A 336 5.12 7.97 25.03
CA GLU A 336 4.90 9.20 25.75
C GLU A 336 4.37 10.30 24.82
N PRO A 337 3.42 11.13 25.24
CA PRO A 337 2.92 12.24 24.45
C PRO A 337 4.04 13.20 24.02
N ASN A 338 4.00 13.62 22.77
CA ASN A 338 4.94 14.58 22.19
C ASN A 338 4.21 15.50 21.20
N ASP A 339 4.85 16.61 20.80
CA ASP A 339 4.33 17.61 19.88
C ASP A 339 4.79 17.39 18.43
N ASN A 340 5.29 16.21 18.10
CA ASN A 340 5.70 15.87 16.73
C ASN A 340 4.54 15.97 15.74
N PHE A 341 4.85 16.27 14.51
CA PHE A 341 3.85 16.18 13.44
C PHE A 341 3.36 14.74 13.27
N LYS A 342 2.06 14.56 13.29
CA LYS A 342 1.37 13.26 13.14
C LYS A 342 0.29 13.36 12.08
N TYR A 343 0.17 12.31 11.28
CA TYR A 343 -0.94 12.18 10.34
C TYR A 343 -1.55 10.77 10.41
N MET A 344 -2.88 10.71 10.57
CA MET A 344 -3.61 9.45 10.63
C MET A 344 -4.19 9.09 9.26
N ASN A 345 -3.72 7.98 8.70
CA ASN A 345 -4.31 7.37 7.53
C ASN A 345 -5.32 6.32 7.97
N GLN A 346 -6.60 6.68 7.99
CA GLN A 346 -7.68 5.79 8.39
C GLN A 346 -7.70 4.52 7.52
N TYR A 347 -7.59 4.67 6.21
CA TYR A 347 -7.56 3.58 5.25
C TYR A 347 -6.13 3.44 4.70
N ALA A 348 -5.25 2.70 5.41
CA ALA A 348 -3.88 2.47 4.95
C ALA A 348 -3.74 1.16 4.17
N TYR A 349 -4.15 0.03 4.78
CA TYR A 349 -4.02 -1.29 4.17
C TYR A 349 -5.34 -2.05 4.19
N PRO A 350 -5.89 -2.45 3.01
CA PRO A 350 -6.94 -3.45 2.94
C PRO A 350 -6.38 -4.80 3.39
N LEU A 351 -7.05 -5.45 4.36
CA LEU A 351 -6.59 -6.73 4.90
C LEU A 351 -7.01 -7.88 4.00
N ASN A 352 -6.09 -8.83 3.81
CA ASN A 352 -6.27 -10.01 2.98
C ASN A 352 -6.90 -11.16 3.78
N THR A 353 -8.11 -10.95 4.32
CA THR A 353 -8.83 -12.00 5.07
C THR A 353 -9.20 -13.17 4.17
N ILE A 354 -9.36 -14.36 4.77
CA ILE A 354 -9.68 -15.61 4.05
C ILE A 354 -10.95 -15.45 3.21
N ARG A 355 -11.98 -14.75 3.72
CA ARG A 355 -13.26 -14.54 3.02
C ARG A 355 -13.26 -13.43 1.96
N LYS A 356 -12.28 -12.54 1.99
CA LYS A 356 -12.23 -11.37 1.08
C LYS A 356 -12.36 -11.72 -0.42
N PRO A 357 -11.69 -12.76 -0.96
CA PRO A 357 -11.80 -13.08 -2.39
C PRO A 357 -13.24 -13.36 -2.84
N GLU A 358 -14.01 -14.09 -2.03
CA GLU A 358 -15.40 -14.38 -2.32
C GLU A 358 -16.26 -13.11 -2.28
N ILE A 359 -16.10 -12.30 -1.23
CA ILE A 359 -16.82 -11.04 -1.06
C ILE A 359 -16.56 -10.11 -2.25
N MET A 360 -15.31 -9.85 -2.55
CA MET A 360 -14.94 -8.93 -3.62
C MET A 360 -15.35 -9.45 -5.01
N ARG A 361 -15.25 -10.75 -5.26
CA ARG A 361 -15.74 -11.34 -6.52
C ARG A 361 -17.24 -11.10 -6.73
N LYS A 362 -18.06 -11.31 -5.70
CA LYS A 362 -19.51 -11.06 -5.78
C LYS A 362 -19.82 -9.58 -5.94
N LEU A 363 -19.22 -8.74 -5.10
CA LEU A 363 -19.41 -7.30 -5.11
C LEU A 363 -19.05 -6.67 -6.45
N LEU A 364 -17.83 -6.94 -6.95
CA LEU A 364 -17.37 -6.36 -8.21
C LEU A 364 -18.11 -6.91 -9.43
N ALA A 365 -18.46 -8.19 -9.46
CA ALA A 365 -19.28 -8.74 -10.53
C ALA A 365 -20.64 -8.03 -10.60
N TRP A 366 -21.34 -7.94 -9.47
CA TRP A 366 -22.64 -7.30 -9.39
C TRP A 366 -22.58 -5.79 -9.70
N SER A 367 -21.61 -5.07 -9.13
CA SER A 367 -21.46 -3.63 -9.37
C SER A 367 -21.12 -3.30 -10.83
N ASN A 368 -20.29 -4.12 -11.48
CA ASN A 368 -19.96 -3.96 -12.89
C ASN A 368 -21.17 -4.17 -13.80
N GLU A 369 -22.06 -5.11 -13.51
CA GLU A 369 -23.33 -5.30 -14.23
C GLU A 369 -24.26 -4.08 -14.14
N HIS A 370 -24.01 -3.20 -13.14
CA HIS A 370 -24.73 -1.95 -12.92
C HIS A 370 -23.91 -0.72 -13.29
N GLU A 371 -22.83 -0.89 -14.08
CA GLU A 371 -21.96 0.19 -14.57
C GLU A 371 -21.30 1.00 -13.45
N VAL A 372 -21.04 0.34 -12.32
CA VAL A 372 -20.22 0.86 -11.21
C VAL A 372 -18.96 0.01 -11.10
N ILE A 373 -17.84 0.59 -11.50
CA ILE A 373 -16.55 -0.10 -11.60
C ILE A 373 -15.73 0.20 -10.35
N GLY A 374 -15.42 -0.83 -9.55
CA GLY A 374 -14.44 -0.73 -8.46
C GLY A 374 -13.03 -0.79 -9.02
N LEU A 375 -12.17 0.18 -8.66
CA LEU A 375 -10.83 0.30 -9.20
C LEU A 375 -9.80 0.71 -8.14
N GLY A 376 -8.60 0.15 -8.25
CA GLY A 376 -7.45 0.52 -7.42
C GLY A 376 -7.49 -0.05 -6.01
N ARG A 377 -6.61 0.46 -5.12
CA ARG A 377 -6.41 -0.12 -3.79
C ARG A 377 -7.71 -0.33 -3.02
N TRP A 378 -8.63 0.63 -3.07
CA TRP A 378 -9.86 0.60 -2.26
C TRP A 378 -11.09 0.15 -3.04
N GLY A 379 -11.24 0.52 -4.30
CA GLY A 379 -12.35 0.03 -5.12
C GLY A 379 -12.31 -1.49 -5.33
N GLU A 380 -11.09 -2.07 -5.45
CA GLU A 380 -10.88 -3.51 -5.53
C GLU A 380 -10.49 -4.15 -4.18
N HIS A 381 -10.36 -3.34 -3.14
CA HIS A 381 -9.93 -3.75 -1.79
C HIS A 381 -8.65 -4.59 -1.81
N GLN A 382 -7.62 -4.14 -2.56
CA GLN A 382 -6.36 -4.86 -2.77
C GLN A 382 -5.16 -4.02 -2.34
N HIS A 383 -4.16 -4.67 -1.75
CA HIS A 383 -2.93 -3.99 -1.35
C HIS A 383 -2.04 -3.73 -2.57
N TYR A 384 -2.48 -2.82 -3.44
CA TYR A 384 -1.72 -2.39 -4.61
C TYR A 384 -0.75 -1.24 -4.27
N ASN A 385 0.43 -1.26 -4.88
CA ASN A 385 1.30 -0.10 -4.95
C ASN A 385 0.78 0.89 -6.01
N SER A 386 1.27 2.13 -6.00
CA SER A 386 0.82 3.17 -6.93
C SER A 386 1.03 2.81 -8.40
N ASP A 387 2.16 2.17 -8.74
CA ASP A 387 2.47 1.71 -10.09
C ASP A 387 1.50 0.63 -10.61
N VAL A 388 1.15 -0.34 -9.75
CA VAL A 388 0.12 -1.36 -10.07
C VAL A 388 -1.25 -0.71 -10.25
N THR A 389 -1.57 0.24 -9.37
CA THR A 389 -2.84 0.98 -9.43
C THR A 389 -2.96 1.76 -10.74
N VAL A 390 -1.89 2.43 -11.16
CA VAL A 390 -1.85 3.17 -12.45
C VAL A 390 -1.98 2.21 -13.63
N ASP A 391 -1.27 1.08 -13.63
CA ASP A 391 -1.36 0.08 -14.71
C ASP A 391 -2.79 -0.44 -14.91
N LEU A 392 -3.47 -0.77 -13.80
CA LEU A 392 -4.87 -1.20 -13.85
C LEU A 392 -5.80 -0.08 -14.32
N ALA A 393 -5.58 1.15 -13.85
CA ALA A 393 -6.37 2.30 -14.25
C ALA A 393 -6.22 2.65 -15.74
N LEU A 394 -5.03 2.50 -16.31
CA LEU A 394 -4.79 2.64 -17.76
C LEU A 394 -5.60 1.61 -18.55
N LYS A 395 -5.60 0.35 -18.13
CA LYS A 395 -6.37 -0.72 -18.79
C LYS A 395 -7.88 -0.48 -18.74
N ILE A 396 -8.41 -0.04 -17.59
CA ILE A 396 -9.84 0.33 -17.46
C ILE A 396 -10.16 1.51 -18.39
N ALA A 397 -9.34 2.57 -18.36
CA ALA A 397 -9.55 3.74 -19.21
C ALA A 397 -9.55 3.38 -20.71
N GLU A 398 -8.66 2.50 -21.17
CA GLU A 398 -8.66 2.00 -22.55
C GLU A 398 -9.95 1.26 -22.93
N GLY A 399 -10.56 0.56 -21.99
CA GLY A 399 -11.87 -0.07 -22.18
C GLY A 399 -13.02 0.93 -22.27
N LEU A 400 -12.95 2.05 -21.52
CA LEU A 400 -13.96 3.10 -21.53
C LEU A 400 -13.92 4.01 -22.77
N ILE A 401 -12.78 4.09 -23.44
CA ILE A 401 -12.54 4.93 -24.63
C ILE A 401 -13.06 4.25 -25.91
N LYS A 402 -13.11 2.93 -25.96
CA LYS A 402 -13.63 2.14 -27.09
C LYS A 402 -15.15 2.19 -27.13
#